data_40f32ce9f67322e77f68a841db0b7ffa
#
_entry.id   40f32ce9f67322e77f68a841db0b7ffa
#
_cell.length_a   1.000
_cell.length_b   1.000
_cell.length_c   1.000
_cell.angle_alpha   90.00
_cell.angle_beta   90.00
_cell.angle_gamma   90.00
#
_symmetry.space_group_name_H-M   'P 1'
#
loop_
_entity.id
_entity.type
_entity.pdbx_description
1 polymer ?
#
loop_
_entity_poly.entity_id
_entity_poly.type
_entity_poly.pdbx_seq_one_letter_code
_entity_poly.pdbx_strand_id
1 'polypeptide(L)'
;MLNRPPQEWMRYLSNTNLNEKEFHLEEERRLFYVAITRSKKKLYLLSPSKAISRMIKELPENLMEKIEMKENSNQKEIPFSSLHVEYHQILQKSVSSNDFSLAKAALNSIERLNNIEKGLSVEWGDNEWEIDLKKKLTNTQQPETKLDQIHLSASAIDQYEQCPLKYRFSSIDRIPQSSGKPALTFGNIMHRVLQRFHSPDKDYLEKDLLQLLDEEWDSSGFFYKEQENEFKIQGEEILSRYFLQNADHNDSIIAREEKFSFTIDNIIINGVIDRIDNTIEGYHVIDYKTNNSPSSAKSSMQLAIYSMFLNSSGEMNQNGQPVKASLYFLRLPKDPLRSHIFSKEELEIKKSSIIEVANNIMNQKFEPKKGKHCDWCDYKNYICPEWQK
;
A
#
# COMPACT_ATOMS: atom_id res chain seq x y z
N MET A 1 10.25 6.50 19.79
CA MET A 1 10.38 7.94 20.14
C MET A 1 9.88 8.69 18.92
N LEU A 2 8.83 9.47 19.06
CA LEU A 2 8.45 10.42 18.01
C LEU A 2 9.61 11.40 17.82
N ASN A 3 10.05 11.57 16.57
CA ASN A 3 11.09 12.53 16.26
C ASN A 3 10.55 13.92 16.66
N ARG A 4 11.16 14.52 17.67
CA ARG A 4 10.82 15.88 18.07
C ARG A 4 11.22 16.84 16.96
N PRO A 5 10.36 17.79 16.59
CA PRO A 5 10.78 18.87 15.72
C PRO A 5 11.92 19.67 16.39
N PRO A 6 12.89 20.20 15.63
CA PRO A 6 13.95 21.05 16.15
C PRO A 6 13.36 22.23 16.91
N GLN A 7 14.02 22.63 18.00
CA GLN A 7 13.57 23.70 18.90
C GLN A 7 13.34 25.04 18.18
N GLU A 8 14.13 25.29 17.14
CA GLU A 8 14.09 26.49 16.27
C GLU A 8 12.77 26.63 15.50
N TRP A 9 11.99 25.55 15.35
CA TRP A 9 10.75 25.51 14.57
C TRP A 9 9.51 25.73 15.42
N MET A 10 9.67 25.73 16.74
CA MET A 10 8.58 25.96 17.67
C MET A 10 8.44 27.46 17.97
N ARG A 11 7.92 28.21 16.99
CA ARG A 11 7.75 29.69 17.08
C ARG A 11 6.94 30.18 18.29
N TYR A 12 6.26 29.29 19.01
CA TYR A 12 5.45 29.61 20.18
C TYR A 12 6.17 29.45 21.52
N LEU A 13 7.38 28.85 21.54
CA LEU A 13 8.14 28.67 22.80
C LEU A 13 8.69 29.98 23.38
N SER A 14 8.84 31.03 22.55
CA SER A 14 9.37 32.33 23.02
C SER A 14 8.46 33.09 24.00
N ASN A 15 7.21 32.68 24.17
CA ASN A 15 6.22 33.36 25.02
C ASN A 15 5.68 32.50 26.18
N THR A 16 6.21 31.28 26.41
CA THR A 16 5.77 30.41 27.48
C THR A 16 6.90 30.10 28.46
N ASN A 17 6.62 30.17 29.77
CA ASN A 17 7.58 29.75 30.80
C ASN A 17 7.74 28.24 30.94
N LEU A 18 7.19 27.46 30.02
CA LEU A 18 7.24 26.01 29.99
C LEU A 18 8.55 25.55 29.34
N ASN A 19 9.17 24.51 29.90
CA ASN A 19 10.27 23.84 29.21
C ASN A 19 9.74 23.04 28.00
N GLU A 20 10.62 22.70 27.06
CA GLU A 20 10.28 22.00 25.81
C GLU A 20 9.46 20.72 26.01
N LYS A 21 9.75 19.95 27.08
CA LYS A 21 9.03 18.70 27.41
C LYS A 21 7.61 18.96 27.88
N GLU A 22 7.41 20.01 28.65
CA GLU A 22 6.09 20.41 29.16
C GLU A 22 5.23 20.96 28.04
N PHE A 23 5.80 21.78 27.17
CA PHE A 23 5.09 22.30 26.00
C PHE A 23 4.63 21.16 25.06
N HIS A 24 5.52 20.22 24.76
CA HIS A 24 5.16 19.09 23.92
C HIS A 24 4.05 18.23 24.56
N LEU A 25 4.11 18.03 25.86
CA LEU A 25 3.09 17.28 26.57
C LEU A 25 1.72 17.99 26.55
N GLU A 26 1.70 19.32 26.66
CA GLU A 26 0.46 20.10 26.56
C GLU A 26 -0.14 20.04 25.14
N GLU A 27 0.69 20.09 24.10
CA GLU A 27 0.21 19.90 22.72
C GLU A 27 -0.36 18.51 22.50
N GLU A 28 0.29 17.46 23.01
CA GLU A 28 -0.26 16.10 22.96
C GLU A 28 -1.59 15.97 23.72
N ARG A 29 -1.75 16.64 24.88
CA ARG A 29 -3.02 16.70 25.60
C ARG A 29 -4.12 17.37 24.78
N ARG A 30 -3.82 18.47 24.11
CA ARG A 30 -4.77 19.16 23.23
C ARG A 30 -5.22 18.25 22.08
N LEU A 31 -4.28 17.57 21.42
CA LEU A 31 -4.59 16.63 20.36
C LEU A 31 -5.43 15.45 20.87
N PHE A 32 -5.08 14.90 22.02
CA PHE A 32 -5.84 13.84 22.66
C PHE A 32 -7.25 14.30 23.03
N TYR A 33 -7.40 15.50 23.62
CA TYR A 33 -8.70 16.09 23.92
C TYR A 33 -9.56 16.26 22.67
N VAL A 34 -9.00 16.81 21.59
CA VAL A 34 -9.71 16.94 20.32
C VAL A 34 -10.16 15.57 19.81
N ALA A 35 -9.29 14.56 19.88
CA ALA A 35 -9.61 13.21 19.43
C ALA A 35 -10.78 12.59 20.24
N ILE A 36 -10.72 12.63 21.56
CA ILE A 36 -11.78 12.05 22.41
C ILE A 36 -13.11 12.79 22.28
N THR A 37 -13.10 14.11 22.06
CA THR A 37 -14.32 14.92 21.90
C THR A 37 -14.99 14.78 20.53
N ARG A 38 -14.35 14.10 19.56
CA ARG A 38 -14.97 13.78 18.25
C ARG A 38 -15.96 12.63 18.32
N SER A 39 -15.92 11.82 19.36
CA SER A 39 -16.86 10.73 19.54
C SER A 39 -18.28 11.27 19.85
N LYS A 40 -19.30 10.76 19.10
CA LYS A 40 -20.69 11.17 19.27
C LYS A 40 -21.49 10.26 20.22
N LYS A 41 -21.09 8.99 20.36
CA LYS A 41 -21.85 7.99 21.15
C LYS A 41 -20.97 7.21 22.12
N LYS A 42 -19.93 6.53 21.61
CA LYS A 42 -19.02 5.70 22.41
C LYS A 42 -17.58 5.91 21.94
N LEU A 43 -16.66 5.87 22.89
CA LEU A 43 -15.22 5.94 22.64
C LEU A 43 -14.56 4.72 23.26
N TYR A 44 -13.71 4.05 22.51
CA TYR A 44 -12.87 2.94 22.99
C TYR A 44 -11.41 3.37 22.93
N LEU A 45 -10.74 3.32 24.09
CA LEU A 45 -9.31 3.59 24.21
C LEU A 45 -8.58 2.25 24.44
N LEU A 46 -7.78 1.84 23.46
CA LEU A 46 -7.01 0.62 23.54
C LEU A 46 -5.58 0.92 24.01
N SER A 47 -5.11 0.18 24.98
CA SER A 47 -3.75 0.35 25.51
C SER A 47 -3.21 -1.01 26.00
N PRO A 48 -1.90 -1.30 25.78
CA PRO A 48 -1.29 -2.46 26.39
C PRO A 48 -1.35 -2.38 27.91
N SER A 49 -1.67 -3.50 28.57
CA SER A 49 -1.79 -3.56 30.04
C SER A 49 -0.52 -3.12 30.76
N LYS A 50 0.67 -3.39 30.20
CA LYS A 50 1.98 -3.05 30.79
C LYS A 50 2.47 -1.63 30.47
N ALA A 51 1.86 -0.92 29.52
CA ALA A 51 2.33 0.38 29.04
C ALA A 51 1.17 1.35 28.76
N ILE A 52 0.30 1.55 29.74
CA ILE A 52 -0.84 2.45 29.61
C ILE A 52 -0.33 3.88 29.39
N SER A 53 -0.84 4.55 28.35
CA SER A 53 -0.53 5.95 28.03
C SER A 53 -0.80 6.86 29.22
N ARG A 54 0.07 7.85 29.44
CA ARG A 54 -0.12 8.88 30.46
C ARG A 54 -1.43 9.63 30.27
N MET A 55 -1.83 9.91 29.04
CA MET A 55 -3.09 10.59 28.71
C MET A 55 -4.33 9.82 29.20
N ILE A 56 -4.31 8.49 29.06
CA ILE A 56 -5.39 7.64 29.57
C ILE A 56 -5.39 7.61 31.10
N LYS A 57 -4.23 7.62 31.75
CA LYS A 57 -4.13 7.65 33.22
C LYS A 57 -4.62 8.96 33.84
N GLU A 58 -4.60 10.05 33.08
CA GLU A 58 -5.05 11.36 33.52
C GLU A 58 -6.59 11.51 33.42
N LEU A 59 -7.29 10.56 32.75
CA LEU A 59 -8.76 10.58 32.69
C LEU A 59 -9.37 10.15 34.04
N PRO A 60 -10.49 10.80 34.47
CA PRO A 60 -11.19 10.41 35.69
C PRO A 60 -11.71 8.97 35.61
N GLU A 61 -11.38 8.16 36.63
CA GLU A 61 -11.77 6.73 36.64
C GLU A 61 -13.30 6.51 36.62
N ASN A 62 -14.06 7.44 37.21
CA ASN A 62 -15.53 7.38 37.23
C ASN A 62 -16.19 7.62 35.85
N LEU A 63 -15.44 8.06 34.86
CA LEU A 63 -15.90 8.26 33.49
C LEU A 63 -15.47 7.12 32.53
N MET A 64 -14.77 6.12 33.04
CA MET A 64 -14.24 5.02 32.24
C MET A 64 -14.71 3.67 32.76
N GLU A 65 -15.09 2.80 31.84
CA GLU A 65 -15.26 1.38 32.11
C GLU A 65 -13.97 0.66 31.65
N LYS A 66 -13.26 0.02 32.58
CA LYS A 66 -12.06 -0.75 32.26
C LYS A 66 -12.47 -2.19 31.90
N ILE A 67 -12.23 -2.56 30.65
CA ILE A 67 -12.47 -3.91 30.15
C ILE A 67 -11.10 -4.57 29.96
N GLU A 68 -10.77 -5.53 30.79
CA GLU A 68 -9.57 -6.36 30.56
C GLU A 68 -9.92 -7.42 29.51
N MET A 69 -9.29 -7.37 28.36
CA MET A 69 -9.33 -8.48 27.40
C MET A 69 -8.49 -9.60 28.00
N LYS A 70 -9.14 -10.59 28.60
CA LYS A 70 -8.48 -11.84 28.98
C LYS A 70 -8.22 -12.62 27.69
N GLU A 71 -6.98 -12.98 27.42
CA GLU A 71 -6.68 -14.01 26.44
C GLU A 71 -7.44 -15.29 26.89
N ASN A 72 -8.48 -15.62 26.14
CA ASN A 72 -9.17 -16.90 26.32
C ASN A 72 -8.27 -18.03 25.80
N SER A 73 -7.33 -18.44 26.62
CA SER A 73 -6.31 -19.42 26.29
C SER A 73 -6.81 -20.87 26.19
N ASN A 74 -8.12 -21.16 26.20
CA ASN A 74 -8.62 -22.53 26.15
C ASN A 74 -10.01 -22.74 25.51
N GLN A 75 -10.49 -21.86 24.63
CA GLN A 75 -11.62 -22.23 23.79
C GLN A 75 -11.09 -22.88 22.52
N LYS A 76 -11.37 -24.17 22.30
CA LYS A 76 -11.16 -24.79 20.99
C LYS A 76 -11.90 -23.96 19.96
N GLU A 77 -11.14 -23.34 19.06
CA GLU A 77 -11.70 -22.62 17.94
C GLU A 77 -12.60 -23.57 17.13
N ILE A 78 -13.82 -23.15 16.89
CA ILE A 78 -14.79 -23.92 16.13
C ILE A 78 -14.48 -23.72 14.64
N PRO A 79 -14.42 -24.76 13.80
CA PRO A 79 -14.25 -24.58 12.35
C PRO A 79 -15.37 -23.71 11.76
N PHE A 80 -15.05 -22.80 10.85
CA PHE A 80 -16.04 -21.93 10.21
C PHE A 80 -17.17 -22.72 9.53
N SER A 81 -16.83 -23.85 8.90
CA SER A 81 -17.78 -24.74 8.26
C SER A 81 -18.85 -25.30 9.23
N SER A 82 -18.57 -25.41 10.52
CA SER A 82 -19.56 -25.89 11.51
C SER A 82 -20.67 -24.88 11.76
N LEU A 83 -20.43 -23.57 11.58
CA LEU A 83 -21.47 -22.54 11.62
C LEU A 83 -22.45 -22.69 10.47
N HIS A 84 -21.99 -23.02 9.27
CA HIS A 84 -22.86 -23.32 8.14
C HIS A 84 -23.78 -24.51 8.44
N VAL A 85 -23.23 -25.59 8.97
CA VAL A 85 -24.01 -26.77 9.36
C VAL A 85 -25.05 -26.39 10.41
N GLU A 86 -24.67 -25.65 11.43
CA GLU A 86 -25.56 -25.21 12.51
C GLU A 86 -26.75 -24.39 11.97
N TYR A 87 -26.47 -23.34 11.17
CA TYR A 87 -27.54 -22.47 10.65
C TYR A 87 -28.42 -23.19 9.61
N HIS A 88 -27.89 -24.15 8.83
CA HIS A 88 -28.72 -25.01 7.98
C HIS A 88 -29.65 -25.92 8.80
N GLN A 89 -29.19 -26.47 9.92
CA GLN A 89 -30.02 -27.25 10.82
C GLN A 89 -31.13 -26.41 11.48
N ILE A 90 -30.78 -25.17 11.91
CA ILE A 90 -31.76 -24.22 12.45
C ILE A 90 -32.81 -23.90 11.39
N LEU A 91 -32.40 -23.61 10.14
CA LEU A 91 -33.31 -23.34 9.04
C LEU A 91 -34.27 -24.52 8.79
N GLN A 92 -33.73 -25.72 8.67
CA GLN A 92 -34.53 -26.90 8.40
C GLN A 92 -35.56 -27.17 9.53
N LYS A 93 -35.12 -27.00 10.79
CA LYS A 93 -35.97 -27.19 11.96
C LYS A 93 -37.09 -26.14 12.05
N SER A 94 -36.75 -24.88 11.82
CA SER A 94 -37.68 -23.75 11.89
C SER A 94 -38.73 -23.81 10.78
N VAL A 95 -38.36 -24.23 9.57
CA VAL A 95 -39.30 -24.47 8.47
C VAL A 95 -40.28 -25.61 8.84
N SER A 96 -39.77 -26.72 9.41
CA SER A 96 -40.60 -27.86 9.83
C SER A 96 -41.57 -27.51 10.95
N SER A 97 -41.22 -26.55 11.82
CA SER A 97 -42.08 -26.07 12.93
C SER A 97 -42.94 -24.86 12.54
N ASN A 98 -42.94 -24.41 11.29
CA ASN A 98 -43.60 -23.20 10.80
C ASN A 98 -43.17 -21.90 11.52
N ASP A 99 -41.96 -21.87 12.10
CA ASP A 99 -41.37 -20.65 12.66
C ASP A 99 -40.65 -19.85 11.55
N PHE A 100 -41.41 -19.11 10.80
CA PHE A 100 -40.89 -18.32 9.67
C PHE A 100 -39.98 -17.18 10.08
N SER A 101 -40.12 -16.68 11.32
CA SER A 101 -39.23 -15.61 11.84
C SER A 101 -37.82 -16.16 12.05
N LEU A 102 -37.69 -17.30 12.71
CA LEU A 102 -36.41 -17.96 12.95
C LEU A 102 -35.83 -18.51 11.64
N ALA A 103 -36.67 -19.02 10.71
CA ALA A 103 -36.21 -19.45 9.39
C ALA A 103 -35.58 -18.31 8.59
N LYS A 104 -36.19 -17.12 8.61
CA LYS A 104 -35.64 -15.92 7.96
C LYS A 104 -34.32 -15.49 8.60
N ALA A 105 -34.21 -15.48 9.92
CA ALA A 105 -32.99 -15.15 10.63
C ALA A 105 -31.85 -16.13 10.27
N ALA A 106 -32.13 -17.44 10.22
CA ALA A 106 -31.18 -18.49 9.83
C ALA A 106 -30.73 -18.32 8.37
N LEU A 107 -31.66 -18.03 7.45
CA LEU A 107 -31.34 -17.80 6.04
C LEU A 107 -30.43 -16.57 5.87
N ASN A 108 -30.74 -15.47 6.56
CA ASN A 108 -29.89 -14.27 6.56
C ASN A 108 -28.49 -14.54 7.14
N SER A 109 -28.40 -15.37 8.18
CA SER A 109 -27.12 -15.80 8.76
C SER A 109 -26.29 -16.61 7.78
N ILE A 110 -26.91 -17.53 7.04
CA ILE A 110 -26.24 -18.30 5.98
C ILE A 110 -25.74 -17.40 4.86
N GLU A 111 -26.56 -16.42 4.43
CA GLU A 111 -26.14 -15.45 3.42
C GLU A 111 -24.92 -14.63 3.88
N ARG A 112 -24.91 -14.19 5.15
CA ARG A 112 -23.77 -13.47 5.75
C ARG A 112 -22.52 -14.35 5.80
N LEU A 113 -22.65 -15.61 6.21
CA LEU A 113 -21.52 -16.55 6.22
C LEU A 113 -20.97 -16.79 4.82
N ASN A 114 -21.82 -16.96 3.81
CA ASN A 114 -21.40 -17.07 2.40
C ASN A 114 -20.65 -15.84 1.92
N ASN A 115 -21.08 -14.64 2.31
CA ASN A 115 -20.41 -13.39 1.95
C ASN A 115 -19.04 -13.29 2.62
N ILE A 116 -18.92 -13.66 3.90
CA ILE A 116 -17.66 -13.71 4.64
C ILE A 116 -16.69 -14.71 4.00
N GLU A 117 -17.17 -15.92 3.64
CA GLU A 117 -16.37 -16.95 2.98
C GLU A 117 -15.82 -16.48 1.62
N LYS A 118 -16.61 -15.68 0.88
CA LYS A 118 -16.20 -15.07 -0.39
C LYS A 118 -15.32 -13.82 -0.22
N GLY A 119 -15.00 -13.42 1.02
CA GLY A 119 -14.22 -12.22 1.29
C GLY A 119 -14.96 -10.91 0.99
N LEU A 120 -16.29 -10.94 0.85
CA LEU A 120 -17.10 -9.75 0.61
C LEU A 120 -17.28 -8.96 1.91
N SER A 121 -17.31 -7.63 1.80
CA SER A 121 -17.62 -6.76 2.95
C SER A 121 -19.04 -6.98 3.43
N VAL A 122 -19.19 -7.16 4.75
CA VAL A 122 -20.48 -7.38 5.40
C VAL A 122 -20.83 -6.18 6.25
N GLU A 123 -21.92 -5.51 5.92
CA GLU A 123 -22.50 -4.47 6.78
C GLU A 123 -23.31 -5.12 7.90
N TRP A 124 -23.06 -4.72 9.13
CA TRP A 124 -23.70 -5.29 10.30
C TRP A 124 -24.74 -4.32 10.89
N GLY A 125 -25.94 -4.81 11.10
CA GLY A 125 -26.99 -4.14 11.86
C GLY A 125 -27.02 -4.55 13.34
N ASP A 126 -28.10 -4.16 14.01
CA ASP A 126 -28.33 -4.41 15.44
C ASP A 126 -29.45 -5.45 15.68
N ASN A 127 -29.80 -6.29 14.69
CA ASN A 127 -30.78 -7.36 14.84
C ASN A 127 -30.25 -8.45 15.77
N GLU A 128 -31.10 -9.12 16.52
CA GLU A 128 -30.72 -10.19 17.45
C GLU A 128 -29.90 -11.30 16.78
N TRP A 129 -30.29 -11.73 15.58
CA TRP A 129 -29.59 -12.75 14.85
C TRP A 129 -28.18 -12.30 14.37
N GLU A 130 -27.99 -11.01 14.08
CA GLU A 130 -26.69 -10.47 13.71
C GLU A 130 -25.76 -10.39 14.92
N ILE A 131 -26.28 -10.04 16.07
CA ILE A 131 -25.54 -10.02 17.34
C ILE A 131 -25.09 -11.44 17.72
N ASP A 132 -25.99 -12.44 17.59
CA ASP A 132 -25.67 -13.85 17.85
C ASP A 132 -24.61 -14.37 16.89
N LEU A 133 -24.76 -14.11 15.59
CA LEU A 133 -23.78 -14.51 14.58
C LEU A 133 -22.40 -13.87 14.81
N LYS A 134 -22.35 -12.56 15.12
CA LYS A 134 -21.09 -11.89 15.48
C LYS A 134 -20.39 -12.55 16.66
N LYS A 135 -21.15 -12.88 17.71
CA LYS A 135 -20.62 -13.53 18.92
C LYS A 135 -20.05 -14.92 18.59
N LYS A 136 -20.69 -15.67 17.72
CA LYS A 136 -20.21 -16.99 17.29
C LYS A 136 -18.96 -16.87 16.42
N LEU A 137 -18.92 -15.88 15.51
CA LEU A 137 -17.75 -15.61 14.64
C LEU A 137 -16.49 -15.22 15.42
N THR A 138 -16.61 -14.58 16.60
CA THR A 138 -15.44 -14.25 17.44
C THR A 138 -14.73 -15.48 18.01
N ASN A 139 -15.42 -16.62 18.07
CA ASN A 139 -14.90 -17.90 18.59
C ASN A 139 -14.65 -18.92 17.47
N THR A 140 -14.64 -18.49 16.22
CA THR A 140 -14.52 -19.34 15.04
C THR A 140 -13.26 -19.04 14.28
N GLN A 141 -12.58 -20.07 13.78
CA GLN A 141 -11.49 -19.88 12.81
C GLN A 141 -12.03 -19.11 11.61
N GLN A 142 -11.35 -18.02 11.25
CA GLN A 142 -11.71 -17.28 10.03
C GLN A 142 -11.66 -18.24 8.83
N PRO A 143 -12.63 -18.15 7.90
CA PRO A 143 -12.59 -18.98 6.71
C PRO A 143 -11.32 -18.66 5.93
N GLU A 144 -10.66 -19.70 5.43
CA GLU A 144 -9.65 -19.51 4.39
C GLU A 144 -10.38 -18.92 3.18
N THR A 145 -10.28 -17.61 2.99
CA THR A 145 -10.78 -16.95 1.78
C THR A 145 -9.94 -17.44 0.61
N LYS A 146 -10.45 -18.41 -0.13
CA LYS A 146 -9.90 -18.76 -1.44
C LYS A 146 -10.28 -17.62 -2.37
N LEU A 147 -9.33 -16.74 -2.60
CA LEU A 147 -9.44 -15.75 -3.64
C LEU A 147 -9.43 -16.49 -4.98
N ASP A 148 -10.57 -16.56 -5.66
CA ASP A 148 -10.67 -17.19 -6.99
C ASP A 148 -9.77 -16.48 -8.01
N GLN A 149 -9.51 -15.18 -7.79
CA GLN A 149 -8.58 -14.35 -8.56
C GLN A 149 -7.82 -13.41 -7.64
N ILE A 150 -6.54 -13.23 -7.89
CA ILE A 150 -5.70 -12.27 -7.17
C ILE A 150 -5.20 -11.16 -8.10
N HIS A 151 -5.29 -9.91 -7.63
CA HIS A 151 -4.75 -8.74 -8.33
C HIS A 151 -3.39 -8.36 -7.74
N LEU A 152 -2.36 -8.33 -8.58
CA LEU A 152 -1.01 -7.97 -8.18
C LEU A 152 -0.44 -6.87 -9.08
N SER A 153 0.46 -6.09 -8.53
CA SER A 153 1.34 -5.17 -9.26
C SER A 153 2.80 -5.53 -9.00
N ALA A 154 3.72 -5.04 -9.80
CA ALA A 154 5.16 -5.22 -9.57
C ALA A 154 5.55 -4.78 -8.15
N SER A 155 5.07 -3.63 -7.69
CA SER A 155 5.35 -3.12 -6.35
C SER A 155 4.76 -3.99 -5.23
N ALA A 156 3.61 -4.62 -5.46
CA ALA A 156 2.99 -5.55 -4.51
C ALA A 156 3.83 -6.83 -4.38
N ILE A 157 4.34 -7.36 -5.50
CA ILE A 157 5.22 -8.52 -5.53
C ILE A 157 6.54 -8.21 -4.81
N ASP A 158 7.20 -7.11 -5.17
CA ASP A 158 8.46 -6.67 -4.53
C ASP A 158 8.27 -6.48 -3.02
N GLN A 159 7.13 -5.92 -2.59
CA GLN A 159 6.83 -5.73 -1.16
C GLN A 159 6.63 -7.06 -0.44
N TYR A 160 5.93 -8.02 -1.07
CA TYR A 160 5.76 -9.35 -0.50
C TYR A 160 7.11 -10.09 -0.38
N GLU A 161 7.93 -10.08 -1.42
CA GLU A 161 9.26 -10.68 -1.40
C GLU A 161 10.18 -10.05 -0.34
N GLN A 162 10.04 -8.73 -0.15
CA GLN A 162 10.77 -8.00 0.88
C GLN A 162 10.33 -8.42 2.29
N CYS A 163 9.02 -8.41 2.57
CA CYS A 163 8.44 -8.85 3.83
C CYS A 163 6.95 -9.18 3.65
N PRO A 164 6.56 -10.48 3.67
CA PRO A 164 5.16 -10.89 3.55
C PRO A 164 4.22 -10.22 4.55
N LEU A 165 4.66 -10.06 5.80
CA LEU A 165 3.86 -9.41 6.85
C LEU A 165 3.63 -7.91 6.55
N LYS A 166 4.64 -7.20 6.01
CA LYS A 166 4.48 -5.80 5.59
C LYS A 166 3.45 -5.67 4.47
N TYR A 167 3.48 -6.59 3.50
CA TYR A 167 2.48 -6.67 2.43
C TYR A 167 1.08 -6.88 3.00
N ARG A 168 0.90 -7.83 3.93
CA ARG A 168 -0.38 -8.06 4.60
C ARG A 168 -0.90 -6.78 5.24
N PHE A 169 -0.10 -6.13 6.09
CA PHE A 169 -0.52 -4.92 6.80
C PHE A 169 -0.94 -3.78 5.86
N SER A 170 -0.17 -3.56 4.78
CA SER A 170 -0.46 -2.45 3.86
C SER A 170 -1.55 -2.75 2.84
N SER A 171 -1.58 -3.97 2.28
CA SER A 171 -2.41 -4.29 1.10
C SER A 171 -3.69 -5.03 1.46
N ILE A 172 -3.64 -5.92 2.47
CA ILE A 172 -4.79 -6.72 2.90
C ILE A 172 -5.50 -6.03 4.06
N ASP A 173 -4.79 -5.81 5.18
CA ASP A 173 -5.34 -5.22 6.39
C ASP A 173 -5.54 -3.69 6.24
N ARG A 174 -4.94 -3.08 5.22
CA ARG A 174 -5.00 -1.64 4.87
C ARG A 174 -4.67 -0.72 6.05
N ILE A 175 -3.70 -1.13 6.87
CA ILE A 175 -3.26 -0.34 8.01
C ILE A 175 -2.55 0.91 7.48
N PRO A 176 -2.98 2.11 7.88
CA PRO A 176 -2.38 3.34 7.40
C PRO A 176 -0.88 3.39 7.65
N GLN A 177 -0.14 3.84 6.66
CA GLN A 177 1.28 4.15 6.79
C GLN A 177 1.43 5.59 7.28
N SER A 178 2.60 5.93 7.83
CA SER A 178 2.89 7.30 8.27
C SER A 178 2.70 8.30 7.13
N SER A 179 2.08 9.43 7.44
CA SER A 179 1.99 10.56 6.52
C SER A 179 3.37 11.21 6.33
N GLY A 180 3.60 11.78 5.14
CA GLY A 180 4.84 12.47 4.81
C GLY A 180 5.96 11.50 4.40
N LYS A 181 6.07 11.27 3.12
CA LYS A 181 7.17 10.49 2.51
C LYS A 181 7.81 11.36 1.42
N PRO A 182 8.70 12.30 1.78
CA PRO A 182 9.28 13.26 0.83
C PRO A 182 9.82 12.62 -0.43
N ALA A 183 10.53 11.49 -0.30
CA ALA A 183 11.08 10.78 -1.45
C ALA A 183 10.01 10.20 -2.40
N LEU A 184 8.89 9.71 -1.85
CA LEU A 184 7.77 9.21 -2.65
C LEU A 184 7.03 10.36 -3.34
N THR A 185 6.74 11.45 -2.59
CA THR A 185 6.11 12.64 -3.16
C THR A 185 6.95 13.23 -4.28
N PHE A 186 8.26 13.38 -4.05
CA PHE A 186 9.20 13.83 -5.07
C PHE A 186 9.20 12.91 -6.30
N GLY A 187 9.22 11.59 -6.11
CA GLY A 187 9.11 10.62 -7.20
C GLY A 187 7.85 10.86 -8.04
N ASN A 188 6.70 10.95 -7.40
CA ASN A 188 5.42 11.19 -8.08
C ASN A 188 5.39 12.53 -8.84
N ILE A 189 5.98 13.60 -8.27
CA ILE A 189 6.12 14.89 -8.96
C ILE A 189 6.93 14.72 -10.24
N MET A 190 8.11 14.08 -10.14
CA MET A 190 9.01 13.89 -11.28
C MET A 190 8.35 13.07 -12.40
N HIS A 191 7.60 12.01 -12.08
CA HIS A 191 6.85 11.23 -13.06
C HIS A 191 5.80 12.08 -13.78
N ARG A 192 4.98 12.88 -13.04
CA ARG A 192 3.98 13.77 -13.65
C ARG A 192 4.61 14.83 -14.55
N VAL A 193 5.71 15.42 -14.12
CA VAL A 193 6.47 16.40 -14.92
C VAL A 193 6.94 15.77 -16.23
N LEU A 194 7.58 14.60 -16.18
CA LEU A 194 8.09 13.90 -17.36
C LEU A 194 6.97 13.41 -18.27
N GLN A 195 5.84 12.94 -17.72
CA GLN A 195 4.65 12.59 -18.49
C GLN A 195 4.17 13.77 -19.32
N ARG A 196 4.03 14.96 -18.71
CA ARG A 196 3.58 16.18 -19.38
C ARG A 196 4.61 16.70 -20.37
N PHE A 197 5.89 16.66 -20.02
CA PHE A 197 6.99 17.07 -20.87
C PHE A 197 7.02 16.29 -22.20
N HIS A 198 6.76 15.01 -22.17
CA HIS A 198 6.72 14.17 -23.36
C HIS A 198 5.37 14.18 -24.07
N SER A 199 4.46 15.12 -23.79
CA SER A 199 3.19 15.24 -24.49
C SER A 199 3.38 15.52 -26.00
N PRO A 200 2.62 14.85 -26.90
CA PRO A 200 2.81 14.98 -28.33
C PRO A 200 2.43 16.36 -28.87
N ASP A 201 1.69 17.14 -28.10
CA ASP A 201 1.07 18.37 -28.57
C ASP A 201 1.97 19.62 -28.43
N LYS A 202 3.18 19.48 -27.83
CA LYS A 202 4.06 20.62 -27.54
C LYS A 202 5.54 20.23 -27.61
N ASP A 203 6.30 21.05 -28.33
CA ASP A 203 7.75 21.07 -28.21
C ASP A 203 8.14 21.93 -27.00
N TYR A 204 8.42 21.29 -25.90
CA TYR A 204 8.83 21.98 -24.68
C TYR A 204 10.31 22.38 -24.74
N LEU A 205 10.60 23.63 -24.36
CA LEU A 205 11.94 24.11 -24.06
C LEU A 205 12.30 23.78 -22.61
N GLU A 206 13.57 23.90 -22.26
CA GLU A 206 14.05 23.68 -20.88
C GLU A 206 13.26 24.52 -19.85
N LYS A 207 13.00 25.80 -20.16
CA LYS A 207 12.21 26.69 -19.29
C LYS A 207 10.78 26.17 -19.04
N ASP A 208 10.19 25.51 -20.03
CA ASP A 208 8.84 24.98 -19.92
C ASP A 208 8.84 23.74 -19.00
N LEU A 209 9.92 22.95 -19.03
CA LEU A 209 10.11 21.81 -18.13
C LEU A 209 10.21 22.24 -16.66
N LEU A 210 10.94 23.34 -16.38
CA LEU A 210 11.02 23.91 -15.04
C LEU A 210 9.68 24.53 -14.60
N GLN A 211 8.94 25.13 -15.51
CA GLN A 211 7.59 25.62 -15.22
C GLN A 211 6.64 24.45 -14.89
N LEU A 212 6.74 23.32 -15.60
CA LEU A 212 5.97 22.11 -15.28
C LEU A 212 6.28 21.59 -13.87
N LEU A 213 7.53 21.70 -13.41
CA LEU A 213 7.89 21.34 -12.05
C LEU A 213 7.16 22.22 -11.01
N ASP A 214 7.05 23.53 -11.26
CA ASP A 214 6.31 24.43 -10.39
C ASP A 214 4.81 24.11 -10.36
N GLU A 215 4.23 23.81 -11.53
CA GLU A 215 2.82 23.47 -11.66
C GLU A 215 2.44 22.15 -10.99
N GLU A 216 3.31 21.14 -11.06
CA GLU A 216 3.09 19.80 -10.49
C GLU A 216 3.57 19.68 -9.04
N TRP A 217 4.12 20.74 -8.47
CA TRP A 217 4.70 20.71 -7.14
C TRP A 217 3.63 20.46 -6.07
N ASP A 218 3.85 19.43 -5.24
CA ASP A 218 2.99 19.08 -4.12
C ASP A 218 3.76 19.19 -2.80
N SER A 219 3.44 20.21 -2.02
CA SER A 219 4.07 20.46 -0.72
C SER A 219 3.60 19.55 0.40
N SER A 220 2.52 18.78 0.20
CA SER A 220 1.87 18.01 1.28
C SER A 220 2.71 16.82 1.78
N GLY A 221 3.67 16.36 0.99
CA GLY A 221 4.55 15.24 1.33
C GLY A 221 5.79 15.61 2.12
N PHE A 222 6.10 16.90 2.30
CA PHE A 222 7.29 17.37 2.97
C PHE A 222 6.99 17.80 4.40
N PHE A 223 7.93 17.50 5.32
CA PHE A 223 7.74 17.84 6.73
C PHE A 223 8.10 19.29 7.02
N TYR A 224 9.06 19.86 6.26
CA TYR A 224 9.68 21.15 6.54
C TYR A 224 9.96 21.90 5.26
N LYS A 225 9.89 23.23 5.35
CA LYS A 225 10.11 24.12 4.19
C LYS A 225 11.54 24.04 3.64
N GLU A 226 12.52 23.88 4.50
CA GLU A 226 13.92 23.71 4.09
C GLU A 226 14.10 22.41 3.29
N GLN A 227 13.55 21.30 3.77
CA GLN A 227 13.57 20.02 3.07
C GLN A 227 12.85 20.11 1.72
N GLU A 228 11.69 20.74 1.70
CA GLU A 228 10.93 20.97 0.46
C GLU A 228 11.76 21.76 -0.56
N ASN A 229 12.41 22.83 -0.13
CA ASN A 229 13.27 23.66 -0.99
C ASN A 229 14.47 22.88 -1.53
N GLU A 230 15.13 22.06 -0.70
CA GLU A 230 16.22 21.18 -1.15
C GLU A 230 15.76 20.20 -2.24
N PHE A 231 14.61 19.57 -2.07
CA PHE A 231 14.05 18.67 -3.09
C PHE A 231 13.67 19.43 -4.37
N LYS A 232 13.17 20.66 -4.25
CA LYS A 232 12.83 21.48 -5.42
C LYS A 232 14.06 21.84 -6.23
N ILE A 233 15.13 22.33 -5.60
CA ILE A 233 16.41 22.61 -6.24
C ILE A 233 16.98 21.36 -6.92
N GLN A 234 16.94 20.21 -6.23
CA GLN A 234 17.36 18.95 -6.84
C GLN A 234 16.50 18.57 -8.06
N GLY A 235 15.20 18.85 -8.01
CA GLY A 235 14.29 18.61 -9.14
C GLY A 235 14.68 19.45 -10.36
N GLU A 236 14.95 20.74 -10.17
CA GLU A 236 15.40 21.65 -11.21
C GLU A 236 16.71 21.17 -11.86
N GLU A 237 17.71 20.81 -11.06
CA GLU A 237 18.99 20.30 -11.56
C GLU A 237 18.84 18.98 -12.34
N ILE A 238 17.99 18.07 -11.85
CA ILE A 238 17.72 16.78 -12.50
C ILE A 238 17.03 17.02 -13.85
N LEU A 239 16.02 17.89 -13.90
CA LEU A 239 15.23 18.13 -15.11
C LEU A 239 16.04 18.89 -16.17
N SER A 240 16.85 19.88 -15.78
CA SER A 240 17.77 20.55 -16.71
C SER A 240 18.75 19.55 -17.35
N ARG A 241 19.34 18.68 -16.55
CA ARG A 241 20.22 17.63 -17.07
C ARG A 241 19.47 16.62 -17.96
N TYR A 242 18.26 16.20 -17.54
CA TYR A 242 17.42 15.30 -18.32
C TYR A 242 17.08 15.91 -19.69
N PHE A 243 16.75 17.21 -19.74
CA PHE A 243 16.47 17.93 -20.96
C PHE A 243 17.65 17.85 -21.93
N LEU A 244 18.84 18.18 -21.47
CA LEU A 244 20.06 18.16 -22.31
C LEU A 244 20.37 16.75 -22.88
N GLN A 245 19.98 15.70 -22.17
CA GLN A 245 20.23 14.31 -22.59
C GLN A 245 19.13 13.73 -23.49
N ASN A 246 17.93 14.32 -23.52
CA ASN A 246 16.75 13.74 -24.15
C ASN A 246 16.01 14.71 -25.10
N ALA A 247 16.54 15.89 -25.40
CA ALA A 247 15.86 16.91 -26.21
C ALA A 247 15.52 16.41 -27.63
N ASP A 248 16.35 15.52 -28.19
CA ASP A 248 16.22 15.05 -29.58
C ASP A 248 15.41 13.73 -29.71
N HIS A 249 14.76 13.24 -28.64
CA HIS A 249 14.22 11.87 -28.60
C HIS A 249 12.70 11.78 -28.57
N ASN A 250 11.97 12.88 -28.87
CA ASN A 250 10.50 12.89 -28.76
C ASN A 250 9.75 12.11 -29.86
N ASP A 251 10.35 11.93 -31.03
CA ASP A 251 9.66 11.38 -32.21
C ASP A 251 9.39 9.86 -32.11
N SER A 252 10.03 9.19 -31.18
CA SER A 252 9.88 7.74 -30.99
C SER A 252 8.85 7.36 -29.92
N ILE A 253 8.33 8.31 -29.15
CA ILE A 253 7.46 8.04 -28.01
C ILE A 253 6.04 7.76 -28.48
N ILE A 254 5.56 6.54 -28.21
CA ILE A 254 4.22 6.10 -28.60
C ILE A 254 3.23 6.05 -27.45
N ALA A 255 3.68 5.88 -26.20
CA ALA A 255 2.83 5.86 -25.03
C ALA A 255 3.53 6.43 -23.78
N ARG A 256 2.73 6.99 -22.86
CA ARG A 256 3.14 7.59 -21.59
C ARG A 256 2.13 7.25 -20.52
N GLU A 257 2.59 6.86 -19.33
CA GLU A 257 1.70 6.41 -18.24
C GLU A 257 0.64 5.42 -18.74
N GLU A 258 1.11 4.45 -19.56
CA GLU A 258 0.25 3.47 -20.20
C GLU A 258 -0.24 2.46 -19.17
N LYS A 259 -1.54 2.48 -18.91
CA LYS A 259 -2.18 1.54 -18.01
C LYS A 259 -2.37 0.20 -18.69
N PHE A 260 -1.94 -0.86 -18.04
CA PHE A 260 -2.12 -2.20 -18.56
C PHE A 260 -2.70 -3.16 -17.54
N SER A 261 -3.33 -4.20 -18.06
CA SER A 261 -3.79 -5.36 -17.30
C SER A 261 -3.63 -6.60 -18.18
N PHE A 262 -3.06 -7.66 -17.64
CA PHE A 262 -3.02 -8.97 -18.29
C PHE A 262 -3.09 -10.07 -17.25
N THR A 263 -3.36 -11.30 -17.71
CA THR A 263 -3.59 -12.44 -16.82
C THR A 263 -2.49 -13.47 -16.95
N ILE A 264 -2.00 -13.96 -15.81
CA ILE A 264 -1.14 -15.12 -15.70
C ILE A 264 -1.93 -16.14 -14.87
N ASP A 265 -2.42 -17.22 -15.49
CA ASP A 265 -3.31 -18.20 -14.88
C ASP A 265 -4.54 -17.53 -14.23
N ASN A 266 -4.69 -17.58 -12.90
CA ASN A 266 -5.74 -16.88 -12.14
C ASN A 266 -5.28 -15.55 -11.51
N ILE A 267 -4.11 -15.05 -11.92
CA ILE A 267 -3.50 -13.83 -11.40
C ILE A 267 -3.70 -12.70 -12.40
N ILE A 268 -4.33 -11.62 -11.99
CA ILE A 268 -4.47 -10.40 -12.77
C ILE A 268 -3.33 -9.46 -12.39
N ILE A 269 -2.46 -9.17 -13.35
CA ILE A 269 -1.35 -8.23 -13.19
C ILE A 269 -1.77 -6.87 -13.73
N ASN A 270 -1.70 -5.86 -12.88
CA ASN A 270 -1.99 -4.48 -13.24
C ASN A 270 -0.76 -3.60 -13.05
N GLY A 271 -0.63 -2.59 -13.88
CA GLY A 271 0.46 -1.64 -13.75
C GLY A 271 0.30 -0.43 -14.66
N VAL A 272 1.31 0.42 -14.61
CA VAL A 272 1.45 1.59 -15.47
C VAL A 272 2.87 1.60 -15.97
N ILE A 273 3.06 1.80 -17.28
CA ILE A 273 4.37 1.95 -17.91
C ILE A 273 4.61 3.44 -18.12
N ASP A 274 5.69 3.97 -17.56
CA ASP A 274 5.96 5.41 -17.60
C ASP A 274 6.13 5.93 -19.03
N ARG A 275 6.88 5.20 -19.87
CA ARG A 275 7.14 5.58 -21.26
C ARG A 275 7.42 4.35 -22.14
N ILE A 276 6.87 4.38 -23.34
CA ILE A 276 7.15 3.39 -24.42
C ILE A 276 7.58 4.15 -25.67
N ASP A 277 8.74 3.80 -26.18
CA ASP A 277 9.29 4.29 -27.45
C ASP A 277 9.22 3.19 -28.51
N ASN A 278 8.91 3.57 -29.74
CA ASN A 278 9.05 2.70 -30.92
C ASN A 278 10.37 3.06 -31.64
N THR A 279 11.31 2.15 -31.61
CA THR A 279 12.64 2.34 -32.19
C THR A 279 12.84 1.41 -33.37
N ILE A 280 13.91 1.62 -34.16
CA ILE A 280 14.29 0.74 -35.28
C ILE A 280 14.59 -0.68 -34.78
N GLU A 281 15.06 -0.83 -33.52
CA GLU A 281 15.41 -2.10 -32.89
C GLU A 281 14.21 -2.79 -32.22
N GLY A 282 13.03 -2.16 -32.20
CA GLY A 282 11.84 -2.62 -31.53
C GLY A 282 11.35 -1.65 -30.44
N TYR A 283 10.58 -2.16 -29.49
CA TYR A 283 10.04 -1.34 -28.41
C TYR A 283 11.07 -1.12 -27.31
N HIS A 284 11.11 0.11 -26.81
CA HIS A 284 11.92 0.48 -25.66
C HIS A 284 11.03 1.01 -24.53
N VAL A 285 10.91 0.23 -23.46
CA VAL A 285 10.19 0.62 -22.25
C VAL A 285 11.15 1.32 -21.30
N ILE A 286 10.76 2.46 -20.79
CA ILE A 286 11.53 3.27 -19.84
C ILE A 286 10.72 3.47 -18.57
N ASP A 287 11.31 3.17 -17.44
CA ASP A 287 10.77 3.39 -16.10
C ASP A 287 11.70 4.34 -15.34
N TYR A 288 11.16 5.44 -14.86
CA TYR A 288 11.91 6.50 -14.19
C TYR A 288 12.12 6.20 -12.71
N LYS A 289 13.34 6.35 -12.24
CA LYS A 289 13.71 6.12 -10.84
C LYS A 289 14.36 7.37 -10.24
N THR A 290 13.84 7.80 -9.09
CA THR A 290 14.34 8.94 -8.32
C THR A 290 15.20 8.54 -7.12
N ASN A 291 15.49 7.26 -6.93
CA ASN A 291 16.40 6.78 -5.89
C ASN A 291 17.88 6.95 -6.28
N ASN A 292 18.75 7.02 -5.25
CA ASN A 292 20.19 7.22 -5.44
C ASN A 292 20.97 5.94 -5.74
N SER A 293 20.37 4.76 -5.52
CA SER A 293 21.04 3.48 -5.66
C SER A 293 20.58 2.76 -6.91
N PRO A 294 21.39 2.71 -7.97
CA PRO A 294 21.01 2.02 -9.20
C PRO A 294 20.91 0.51 -8.97
N SER A 295 19.83 -0.08 -9.46
CA SER A 295 19.63 -1.53 -9.52
C SER A 295 19.81 -2.05 -10.93
N SER A 296 20.01 -3.37 -11.08
CA SER A 296 20.13 -3.99 -12.39
C SER A 296 18.75 -4.12 -13.05
N ALA A 297 18.65 -3.76 -14.33
CA ALA A 297 17.45 -3.98 -15.14
C ALA A 297 17.06 -5.46 -15.20
N LYS A 298 18.03 -6.35 -15.31
CA LYS A 298 17.81 -7.80 -15.35
C LYS A 298 17.12 -8.34 -14.10
N SER A 299 17.42 -7.81 -12.92
CA SER A 299 16.79 -8.24 -11.67
C SER A 299 15.39 -7.65 -11.45
N SER A 300 15.01 -6.60 -12.15
CA SER A 300 13.74 -5.89 -11.97
C SER A 300 12.55 -6.77 -12.32
N MET A 301 11.66 -6.98 -11.34
CA MET A 301 10.37 -7.63 -11.58
C MET A 301 9.45 -6.73 -12.41
N GLN A 302 9.49 -5.44 -12.17
CA GLN A 302 8.69 -4.44 -12.89
C GLN A 302 8.98 -4.45 -14.40
N LEU A 303 10.26 -4.41 -14.80
CA LEU A 303 10.65 -4.46 -16.20
C LEU A 303 10.31 -5.79 -16.87
N ALA A 304 10.42 -6.90 -16.13
CA ALA A 304 10.01 -8.22 -16.63
C ALA A 304 8.50 -8.25 -16.89
N ILE A 305 7.67 -7.71 -15.99
CA ILE A 305 6.22 -7.59 -16.14
C ILE A 305 5.88 -6.74 -17.38
N TYR A 306 6.54 -5.60 -17.57
CA TYR A 306 6.33 -4.75 -18.75
C TYR A 306 6.66 -5.49 -20.04
N SER A 307 7.77 -6.24 -20.04
CA SER A 307 8.17 -7.06 -21.19
C SER A 307 7.17 -8.19 -21.45
N MET A 308 6.64 -8.84 -20.40
CA MET A 308 5.59 -9.87 -20.55
C MET A 308 4.32 -9.26 -21.17
N PHE A 309 3.88 -8.12 -20.67
CA PHE A 309 2.70 -7.43 -21.19
C PHE A 309 2.85 -7.12 -22.69
N LEU A 310 3.92 -6.44 -23.09
CA LEU A 310 4.14 -6.10 -24.50
C LEU A 310 4.31 -7.32 -25.39
N ASN A 311 4.94 -8.38 -24.91
CA ASN A 311 5.05 -9.61 -25.67
C ASN A 311 3.72 -10.38 -25.80
N SER A 312 2.77 -10.16 -24.88
CA SER A 312 1.46 -10.81 -24.91
C SER A 312 0.37 -9.97 -25.58
N SER A 313 0.55 -8.64 -25.68
CA SER A 313 -0.43 -7.73 -26.25
C SER A 313 -0.35 -7.73 -27.76
N GLY A 314 -1.22 -8.51 -28.42
CA GLY A 314 -1.34 -8.53 -29.87
C GLY A 314 -1.73 -7.18 -30.50
N GLU A 315 -2.28 -6.24 -29.72
CA GLU A 315 -2.64 -4.90 -30.19
C GLU A 315 -1.44 -3.95 -30.24
N MET A 316 -0.57 -3.98 -29.24
CA MET A 316 0.59 -3.08 -29.15
C MET A 316 1.84 -3.66 -29.85
N ASN A 317 2.02 -4.97 -29.88
CA ASN A 317 3.18 -5.63 -30.49
C ASN A 317 2.77 -6.68 -31.53
N GLN A 318 2.00 -6.27 -32.55
CA GLN A 318 1.48 -7.14 -33.60
C GLN A 318 2.57 -7.89 -34.39
N ASN A 319 3.77 -7.34 -34.46
CA ASN A 319 4.87 -7.90 -35.22
C ASN A 319 5.88 -8.69 -34.37
N GLY A 320 5.61 -8.86 -33.07
CA GLY A 320 6.51 -9.59 -32.15
C GLY A 320 7.92 -8.99 -32.06
N GLN A 321 8.02 -7.66 -32.10
CA GLN A 321 9.30 -6.97 -32.05
C GLN A 321 9.97 -7.15 -30.67
N PRO A 322 11.30 -7.12 -30.61
CA PRO A 322 12.02 -7.16 -29.35
C PRO A 322 11.61 -6.02 -28.42
N VAL A 323 11.56 -6.33 -27.11
CA VAL A 323 11.27 -5.33 -26.07
C VAL A 323 12.51 -5.12 -25.22
N LYS A 324 13.14 -3.95 -25.40
CA LYS A 324 14.21 -3.47 -24.53
C LYS A 324 13.58 -2.77 -23.34
N ALA A 325 13.91 -3.16 -22.11
CA ALA A 325 13.37 -2.57 -20.91
C ALA A 325 14.47 -1.91 -20.09
N SER A 326 14.22 -0.67 -19.63
CA SER A 326 15.24 0.15 -18.99
C SER A 326 14.71 0.85 -17.73
N LEU A 327 15.56 0.90 -16.71
CA LEU A 327 15.44 1.82 -15.58
C LEU A 327 16.23 3.08 -15.91
N TYR A 328 15.58 4.25 -15.83
CA TYR A 328 16.23 5.53 -16.00
C TYR A 328 16.40 6.20 -14.63
N PHE A 329 17.62 6.20 -14.11
CA PHE A 329 17.95 6.77 -12.82
C PHE A 329 18.17 8.29 -12.94
N LEU A 330 17.15 9.08 -12.69
CA LEU A 330 17.12 10.52 -12.86
C LEU A 330 18.24 11.26 -12.06
N ARG A 331 18.67 10.69 -10.93
CA ARG A 331 19.71 11.29 -10.08
C ARG A 331 21.13 11.00 -10.56
N LEU A 332 21.33 10.05 -11.47
CA LEU A 332 22.65 9.74 -11.98
C LEU A 332 23.08 10.75 -13.05
N PRO A 333 24.23 11.45 -12.88
CA PRO A 333 24.70 12.43 -13.85
C PRO A 333 25.30 11.79 -15.10
N LYS A 334 25.80 10.57 -14.99
CA LYS A 334 26.41 9.79 -16.10
C LYS A 334 25.75 8.42 -16.18
N ASP A 335 25.56 7.97 -17.39
CA ASP A 335 24.98 6.66 -17.69
C ASP A 335 23.71 6.34 -16.87
N PRO A 336 22.64 7.15 -17.00
CA PRO A 336 21.44 6.99 -16.19
C PRO A 336 20.64 5.73 -16.54
N LEU A 337 20.84 5.15 -17.72
CA LEU A 337 20.09 3.99 -18.20
C LEU A 337 20.71 2.67 -17.76
N ARG A 338 19.88 1.77 -17.28
CA ARG A 338 20.19 0.34 -17.07
C ARG A 338 19.20 -0.45 -17.88
N SER A 339 19.65 -1.08 -18.94
CA SER A 339 18.81 -1.75 -19.93
C SER A 339 18.99 -3.25 -19.90
N HIS A 340 17.94 -4.00 -20.24
CA HIS A 340 17.96 -5.44 -20.46
C HIS A 340 16.90 -5.82 -21.50
N ILE A 341 17.19 -6.85 -22.29
CA ILE A 341 16.23 -7.55 -23.16
C ILE A 341 16.04 -8.91 -22.54
N PHE A 342 14.85 -9.19 -22.02
CA PHE A 342 14.55 -10.45 -21.37
C PHE A 342 14.40 -11.58 -22.40
N SER A 343 15.12 -12.68 -22.20
CA SER A 343 14.87 -13.89 -22.98
C SER A 343 13.56 -14.55 -22.55
N LYS A 344 13.03 -15.46 -23.37
CA LYS A 344 11.84 -16.24 -23.02
C LYS A 344 12.02 -17.02 -21.73
N GLU A 345 13.19 -17.62 -21.55
CA GLU A 345 13.56 -18.40 -20.36
C GLU A 345 13.59 -17.52 -19.10
N GLU A 346 14.16 -16.31 -19.22
CA GLU A 346 14.19 -15.36 -18.12
C GLU A 346 12.75 -14.90 -17.72
N LEU A 347 11.89 -14.66 -18.70
CA LEU A 347 10.49 -14.31 -18.44
C LEU A 347 9.72 -15.47 -17.81
N GLU A 348 9.95 -16.71 -18.20
CA GLU A 348 9.31 -17.89 -17.57
C GLU A 348 9.76 -18.07 -16.11
N ILE A 349 11.02 -17.80 -15.79
CA ILE A 349 11.52 -17.80 -14.41
C ILE A 349 10.78 -16.71 -13.58
N LYS A 350 10.67 -15.48 -14.13
CA LYS A 350 9.95 -14.38 -13.47
C LYS A 350 8.47 -14.70 -13.31
N LYS A 351 7.84 -15.29 -14.31
CA LYS A 351 6.45 -15.74 -14.26
C LYS A 351 6.23 -16.77 -13.15
N SER A 352 7.15 -17.73 -13.03
CA SER A 352 7.10 -18.73 -11.95
C SER A 352 7.19 -18.10 -10.56
N SER A 353 8.06 -17.08 -10.39
CA SER A 353 8.15 -16.30 -9.14
C SER A 353 6.86 -15.55 -8.82
N ILE A 354 6.20 -14.95 -9.83
CA ILE A 354 4.88 -14.30 -9.66
C ILE A 354 3.83 -15.31 -9.17
N ILE A 355 3.78 -16.47 -9.80
CA ILE A 355 2.84 -17.54 -9.42
C ILE A 355 3.12 -18.03 -7.99
N GLU A 356 4.39 -18.19 -7.61
CA GLU A 356 4.76 -18.57 -6.25
C GLU A 356 4.31 -17.53 -5.22
N VAL A 357 4.56 -16.24 -5.47
CA VAL A 357 4.11 -15.14 -4.60
C VAL A 357 2.59 -15.15 -4.47
N ALA A 358 1.86 -15.26 -5.58
CA ALA A 358 0.41 -15.32 -5.58
C ALA A 358 -0.12 -16.50 -4.75
N ASN A 359 0.43 -17.70 -4.96
CA ASN A 359 0.08 -18.90 -4.20
C ASN A 359 0.36 -18.73 -2.71
N ASN A 360 1.49 -18.12 -2.35
CA ASN A 360 1.82 -17.87 -0.95
C ASN A 360 0.85 -16.87 -0.30
N ILE A 361 0.43 -15.83 -1.04
CA ILE A 361 -0.58 -14.86 -0.57
C ILE A 361 -1.94 -15.55 -0.40
N MET A 362 -2.38 -16.34 -1.40
CA MET A 362 -3.64 -17.08 -1.34
C MET A 362 -3.65 -18.11 -0.19
N ASN A 363 -2.51 -18.70 0.13
CA ASN A 363 -2.33 -19.61 1.26
C ASN A 363 -2.01 -18.87 2.58
N GLN A 364 -2.22 -17.54 2.65
CA GLN A 364 -2.07 -16.72 3.84
C GLN A 364 -0.68 -16.80 4.51
N LYS A 365 0.38 -17.02 3.74
CA LYS A 365 1.74 -17.07 4.25
C LYS A 365 2.31 -15.66 4.40
N PHE A 366 2.26 -15.12 5.62
CA PHE A 366 2.64 -13.74 5.92
C PHE A 366 3.67 -13.65 7.06
N GLU A 367 4.64 -14.56 7.09
CA GLU A 367 5.69 -14.55 8.09
C GLU A 367 6.56 -13.28 7.94
N PRO A 368 6.94 -12.66 9.06
CA PRO A 368 7.82 -11.50 9.04
C PRO A 368 9.22 -11.88 8.56
N LYS A 369 9.80 -11.05 7.69
CA LYS A 369 11.15 -11.22 7.19
C LYS A 369 12.01 -10.03 7.61
N LYS A 370 12.99 -10.26 8.50
CA LYS A 370 13.92 -9.23 8.95
C LYS A 370 14.94 -8.85 7.87
N GLY A 371 15.20 -7.55 7.73
CA GLY A 371 16.18 -7.03 6.79
C GLY A 371 16.40 -5.53 6.96
N LYS A 372 17.25 -4.94 6.12
CA LYS A 372 17.53 -3.50 6.13
C LYS A 372 16.27 -2.64 5.96
N HIS A 373 15.27 -3.14 5.24
CA HIS A 373 13.98 -2.47 5.05
C HIS A 373 13.21 -2.23 6.37
N CYS A 374 13.56 -2.93 7.45
CA CYS A 374 12.95 -2.70 8.75
C CYS A 374 13.33 -1.35 9.35
N ASP A 375 14.43 -0.71 8.93
CA ASP A 375 14.87 0.56 9.50
C ASP A 375 13.94 1.72 9.13
N TRP A 376 13.21 1.59 8.04
CA TRP A 376 12.19 2.55 7.57
C TRP A 376 10.80 1.93 7.38
N CYS A 377 10.52 0.84 8.10
CA CYS A 377 9.21 0.20 8.09
C CYS A 377 8.27 0.90 9.06
N ASP A 378 7.15 1.42 8.56
CA ASP A 378 6.13 2.11 9.36
C ASP A 378 5.57 1.24 10.50
N TYR A 379 5.58 -0.09 10.32
CA TYR A 379 4.98 -1.05 11.24
C TYR A 379 5.95 -1.57 12.31
N LYS A 380 7.26 -1.27 12.20
CA LYS A 380 8.34 -1.83 13.03
C LYS A 380 8.06 -1.69 14.53
N ASN A 381 7.71 -0.49 14.98
CA ASN A 381 7.61 -0.16 16.38
C ASN A 381 6.18 -0.21 16.94
N TYR A 382 5.19 -0.56 16.10
CA TYR A 382 3.77 -0.51 16.48
C TYR A 382 3.13 -1.88 16.56
N ILE A 383 3.20 -2.66 15.48
CA ILE A 383 2.44 -3.91 15.34
C ILE A 383 3.30 -5.09 14.86
N CYS A 384 4.56 -4.88 14.48
CA CYS A 384 5.42 -5.95 14.01
C CYS A 384 5.86 -6.84 15.19
N PRO A 385 5.52 -8.14 15.23
CA PRO A 385 5.83 -9.02 16.36
C PRO A 385 7.34 -9.24 16.56
N GLU A 386 8.14 -9.05 15.52
CA GLU A 386 9.60 -9.22 15.56
C GLU A 386 10.33 -8.11 16.33
N TRP A 387 9.66 -6.99 16.61
CA TRP A 387 10.25 -5.81 17.25
C TRP A 387 9.54 -5.39 18.54
N GLN A 388 8.54 -6.16 18.99
CA GLN A 388 7.81 -5.91 20.25
C GLN A 388 8.42 -6.63 21.46
N LYS A 389 9.64 -7.13 21.35
CA LYS A 389 10.34 -7.82 22.45
C LYS A 389 10.98 -6.85 23.42
#